data_89bae3820cf69b00a157d811b2322edd
#
_entry.id   89bae3820cf69b00a157d811b2322edd
#
_cell.length_a   1.000
_cell.length_b   1.000
_cell.length_c   1.000
_cell.angle_alpha   90.00
_cell.angle_beta   90.00
_cell.angle_gamma   90.00
#
_symmetry.space_group_name_H-M   'P 1'
#
loop_
_entity.id
_entity.type
_entity.pdbx_description
1 polymer ?
#
loop_
_entity_poly.entity_id
_entity_poly.type
_entity_poly.pdbx_seq_one_letter_code
_entity_poly.pdbx_strand_id
1 'polypeptide(L)'
;STRWLIRRRINRLIDEISTRLDIQIKPFQLTKRQVLIDRLVYDPKVVEAIQQNAYERNCPREMVQKEVLAYAREIVPSFNAYLYFRIGYWMAKKVARLLYRVRIGTADEQRYASIDPGSTVVFVINHRSNMDYVLVAFLAAEKTTLSYAVGEWAKIWPLQTLIRAMGAFFVRRNSSDPLYRRVLERYVYMATNEGVCQAVFLEGGLSRDGRLRPPKLGFLDYMLRSYDAQSDRDIVFIPVGVNYDRTLEDRTLLRELDPDAEKR
;
A
#
# COMPACT_ATOMS: atom_id res chain seq x y z
N SER A 1 -29.89 14.31 12.63
CA SER A 1 -29.24 14.65 11.36
C SER A 1 -28.84 13.39 10.62
N THR A 2 -29.15 13.32 9.35
CA THR A 2 -28.96 12.16 8.45
C THR A 2 -27.51 11.63 8.45
N ARG A 3 -26.53 12.52 8.62
CA ARG A 3 -25.11 12.18 8.72
C ARG A 3 -24.76 11.32 9.94
N TRP A 4 -25.43 11.54 11.08
CA TRP A 4 -25.21 10.75 12.29
C TRP A 4 -25.76 9.33 12.15
N LEU A 5 -26.95 9.17 11.55
CA LEU A 5 -27.56 7.86 11.28
C LEU A 5 -26.72 7.02 10.30
N ILE A 6 -26.19 7.65 9.24
CA ILE A 6 -25.30 7.00 8.27
C ILE A 6 -24.03 6.54 8.97
N ARG A 7 -23.42 7.40 9.81
CA ARG A 7 -22.20 7.07 10.54
C ARG A 7 -22.41 5.91 11.53
N ARG A 8 -23.55 5.88 12.22
CA ARG A 8 -23.90 4.79 13.13
C ARG A 8 -24.15 3.47 12.41
N ARG A 9 -24.77 3.50 11.23
CA ARG A 9 -24.92 2.32 10.36
C ARG A 9 -23.59 1.81 9.83
N ILE A 10 -22.71 2.70 9.40
CA ILE A 10 -21.38 2.33 8.93
C ILE A 10 -20.57 1.69 10.05
N ASN A 11 -20.55 2.27 11.25
CA ASN A 11 -19.83 1.70 12.38
C ASN A 11 -20.37 0.31 12.75
N ARG A 12 -21.70 0.13 12.80
CA ARG A 12 -22.29 -1.21 13.05
C ARG A 12 -21.91 -2.23 11.98
N LEU A 13 -21.87 -1.84 10.70
CA LEU A 13 -21.44 -2.71 9.62
C LEU A 13 -19.95 -3.05 9.72
N ILE A 14 -19.11 -2.11 10.13
CA ILE A 14 -17.68 -2.36 10.37
C ILE A 14 -17.52 -3.34 11.53
N ASP A 15 -18.23 -3.13 12.64
CA ASP A 15 -18.21 -4.03 13.79
C ASP A 15 -18.72 -5.43 13.43
N GLU A 16 -19.82 -5.51 12.66
CA GLU A 16 -20.40 -6.78 12.20
C GLU A 16 -19.46 -7.53 11.22
N ILE A 17 -18.80 -6.82 10.31
CA ILE A 17 -17.82 -7.39 9.38
C ILE A 17 -16.57 -7.82 10.14
N SER A 18 -16.07 -7.02 11.06
CA SER A 18 -14.93 -7.35 11.91
C SER A 18 -15.19 -8.60 12.75
N THR A 19 -16.39 -8.70 13.35
CA THR A 19 -16.77 -9.85 14.18
C THR A 19 -17.00 -11.12 13.36
N ARG A 20 -17.62 -11.02 12.17
CA ARG A 20 -17.89 -12.20 11.32
C ARG A 20 -16.69 -12.75 10.60
N LEU A 21 -15.71 -11.91 10.25
CA LEU A 21 -14.55 -12.30 9.43
C LEU A 21 -13.26 -12.34 10.24
N ASP A 22 -13.31 -12.06 11.55
CA ASP A 22 -12.13 -11.95 12.42
C ASP A 22 -11.04 -11.01 11.84
N ILE A 23 -11.50 -9.95 11.15
CA ILE A 23 -10.64 -8.97 10.48
C ILE A 23 -10.32 -7.82 11.43
N GLN A 24 -9.03 -7.60 11.69
CA GLN A 24 -8.57 -6.47 12.47
C GLN A 24 -8.28 -5.27 11.58
N ILE A 25 -9.15 -4.25 11.62
CA ILE A 25 -8.87 -2.95 11.00
C ILE A 25 -8.12 -2.08 12.00
N LYS A 26 -6.89 -1.72 11.69
CA LYS A 26 -6.08 -0.89 12.59
C LYS A 26 -6.67 0.54 12.68
N PRO A 27 -6.66 1.17 13.89
CA PRO A 27 -7.19 2.52 14.09
C PRO A 27 -6.63 3.57 13.14
N PHE A 28 -5.36 3.41 12.74
CA PHE A 28 -4.70 4.29 11.78
C PHE A 28 -5.47 4.38 10.46
N GLN A 29 -5.92 3.25 9.91
CA GLN A 29 -6.69 3.21 8.66
C GLN A 29 -8.08 3.84 8.78
N LEU A 30 -8.68 3.82 9.97
CA LEU A 30 -9.96 4.45 10.26
C LEU A 30 -9.85 5.96 10.55
N THR A 31 -8.62 6.45 10.75
CA THR A 31 -8.36 7.86 11.00
C THR A 31 -8.75 8.69 9.76
N LYS A 32 -9.37 9.85 10.00
CA LYS A 32 -9.72 10.77 8.90
C LYS A 32 -8.46 11.14 8.12
N ARG A 33 -8.54 11.04 6.80
CA ARG A 33 -7.41 11.36 5.90
C ARG A 33 -6.74 12.69 6.20
N GLN A 34 -7.53 13.75 6.49
CA GLN A 34 -6.96 15.06 6.81
C GLN A 34 -6.09 15.02 8.06
N VAL A 35 -6.48 14.28 9.09
CA VAL A 35 -5.69 14.13 10.33
C VAL A 35 -4.35 13.43 10.03
N LEU A 36 -4.35 12.43 9.15
CA LEU A 36 -3.10 11.77 8.75
C LEU A 36 -2.19 12.70 7.94
N ILE A 37 -2.78 13.52 7.06
CA ILE A 37 -2.03 14.55 6.32
C ILE A 37 -1.41 15.55 7.29
N ASP A 38 -2.18 16.05 8.26
CA ASP A 38 -1.70 17.02 9.23
C ASP A 38 -0.59 16.41 10.11
N ARG A 39 -0.78 15.18 10.63
CA ARG A 39 0.27 14.45 11.37
C ARG A 39 1.56 14.31 10.56
N LEU A 40 1.45 14.07 9.26
CA LEU A 40 2.60 13.89 8.37
C LEU A 40 3.31 15.23 8.09
N VAL A 41 2.56 16.29 7.79
CA VAL A 41 3.12 17.63 7.50
C VAL A 41 3.83 18.22 8.73
N TYR A 42 3.31 17.94 9.92
CA TYR A 42 3.90 18.41 11.19
C TYR A 42 4.81 17.37 11.88
N ASP A 43 5.14 16.26 11.19
CA ASP A 43 6.13 15.31 11.69
C ASP A 43 7.49 16.03 11.86
N PRO A 44 8.18 15.86 13.01
CA PRO A 44 9.43 16.58 13.31
C PRO A 44 10.49 16.48 12.21
N LYS A 45 10.67 15.30 11.61
CA LYS A 45 11.64 15.09 10.52
C LYS A 45 11.21 15.71 9.21
N VAL A 46 9.89 15.84 8.95
CA VAL A 46 9.37 16.56 7.79
C VAL A 46 9.54 18.05 7.98
N VAL A 47 9.27 18.57 9.18
CA VAL A 47 9.48 20.00 9.53
C VAL A 47 10.96 20.38 9.40
N GLU A 48 11.87 19.54 9.86
CA GLU A 48 13.32 19.71 9.67
C GLU A 48 13.69 19.77 8.17
N ALA A 49 13.16 18.83 7.37
CA ALA A 49 13.39 18.82 5.93
C ALA A 49 12.83 20.08 5.22
N ILE A 50 11.68 20.62 5.67
CA ILE A 50 11.15 21.89 5.17
C ILE A 50 12.13 23.04 5.44
N GLN A 51 12.66 23.12 6.65
CA GLN A 51 13.61 24.17 7.04
C GLN A 51 14.89 24.09 6.21
N GLN A 52 15.46 22.89 6.11
CA GLN A 52 16.68 22.66 5.34
C GLN A 52 16.47 23.01 3.85
N ASN A 53 15.40 22.52 3.23
CA ASN A 53 15.11 22.82 1.80
C ASN A 53 14.86 24.31 1.55
N ALA A 54 14.16 25.00 2.47
CA ALA A 54 13.94 26.45 2.36
C ALA A 54 15.26 27.22 2.40
N TYR A 55 16.19 26.79 3.27
CA TYR A 55 17.52 27.39 3.36
C TYR A 55 18.36 27.12 2.11
N GLU A 56 18.45 25.86 1.67
CA GLU A 56 19.24 25.44 0.49
C GLU A 56 18.74 26.09 -0.81
N ARG A 57 17.42 26.26 -0.96
CA ARG A 57 16.78 26.86 -2.15
C ARG A 57 16.62 28.37 -2.04
N ASN A 58 17.05 28.97 -0.93
CA ASN A 58 16.88 30.40 -0.64
C ASN A 58 15.45 30.90 -0.91
N CYS A 59 14.44 30.17 -0.40
CA CYS A 59 13.03 30.46 -0.63
C CYS A 59 12.24 30.49 0.71
N PRO A 60 11.05 31.16 0.72
CA PRO A 60 10.21 31.18 1.91
C PRO A 60 9.79 29.78 2.34
N ARG A 61 9.80 29.53 3.66
CA ARG A 61 9.42 28.25 4.26
C ARG A 61 7.99 27.82 3.88
N GLU A 62 7.09 28.78 3.74
CA GLU A 62 5.68 28.57 3.36
C GLU A 62 5.55 27.97 1.96
N MET A 63 6.48 28.25 1.06
CA MET A 63 6.50 27.68 -0.28
C MET A 63 6.83 26.18 -0.22
N VAL A 64 7.87 25.80 0.53
CA VAL A 64 8.25 24.40 0.73
C VAL A 64 7.16 23.63 1.49
N GLN A 65 6.53 24.27 2.48
CA GLN A 65 5.41 23.67 3.22
C GLN A 65 4.21 23.38 2.31
N LYS A 66 3.89 24.21 1.34
CA LYS A 66 2.85 23.95 0.32
C LYS A 66 3.22 22.74 -0.54
N GLU A 67 4.48 22.59 -0.93
CA GLU A 67 4.96 21.42 -1.68
C GLU A 67 4.80 20.14 -0.84
N VAL A 68 5.22 20.15 0.42
CA VAL A 68 5.05 19.04 1.36
C VAL A 68 3.57 18.67 1.55
N LEU A 69 2.70 19.67 1.66
CA LEU A 69 1.25 19.44 1.75
C LEU A 69 0.70 18.76 0.47
N ALA A 70 1.20 19.15 -0.70
CA ALA A 70 0.83 18.51 -1.96
C ALA A 70 1.32 17.04 -2.00
N TYR A 71 2.55 16.78 -1.56
CA TYR A 71 3.10 15.42 -1.46
C TYR A 71 2.32 14.56 -0.45
N ALA A 72 2.01 15.10 0.72
CA ALA A 72 1.21 14.40 1.72
C ALA A 72 -0.20 14.04 1.17
N ARG A 73 -0.84 14.96 0.45
CA ARG A 73 -2.12 14.71 -0.22
C ARG A 73 -2.03 13.68 -1.35
N GLU A 74 -0.89 13.58 -2.00
CA GLU A 74 -0.64 12.55 -3.02
C GLU A 74 -0.46 11.18 -2.38
N ILE A 75 0.36 11.09 -1.33
CA ILE A 75 0.76 9.84 -0.68
C ILE A 75 -0.38 9.27 0.17
N VAL A 76 -0.97 10.06 1.07
CA VAL A 76 -1.94 9.55 2.06
C VAL A 76 -3.21 9.03 1.37
N PRO A 77 -3.58 7.74 1.54
CA PRO A 77 -4.77 7.16 0.94
C PRO A 77 -6.07 7.72 1.55
N SER A 78 -7.17 7.46 0.86
CA SER A 78 -8.53 7.76 1.34
C SER A 78 -9.24 6.45 1.66
N PHE A 79 -8.72 5.70 2.63
CA PHE A 79 -9.27 4.39 2.97
C PHE A 79 -10.75 4.50 3.37
N ASN A 80 -11.55 3.60 2.81
CA ASN A 80 -12.96 3.47 3.13
C ASN A 80 -13.28 1.99 3.37
N ALA A 81 -13.46 1.62 4.64
CA ALA A 81 -13.72 0.24 5.04
C ALA A 81 -14.96 -0.36 4.35
N TYR A 82 -16.03 0.41 4.18
CA TYR A 82 -17.23 -0.05 3.49
C TYR A 82 -16.95 -0.39 2.02
N LEU A 83 -16.27 0.52 1.28
CA LEU A 83 -15.88 0.27 -0.11
C LEU A 83 -14.91 -0.92 -0.22
N TYR A 84 -13.97 -1.02 0.72
CA TYR A 84 -12.99 -2.12 0.74
C TYR A 84 -13.69 -3.48 0.85
N PHE A 85 -14.51 -3.68 1.89
CA PHE A 85 -15.12 -5.00 2.16
C PHE A 85 -16.34 -5.29 1.30
N ARG A 86 -17.16 -4.29 0.99
CA ARG A 86 -18.41 -4.52 0.25
C ARG A 86 -18.22 -4.57 -1.25
N ILE A 87 -17.40 -3.70 -1.80
CA ILE A 87 -17.20 -3.56 -3.25
C ILE A 87 -15.86 -4.14 -3.67
N GLY A 88 -14.77 -3.70 -3.05
CA GLY A 88 -13.41 -4.07 -3.44
C GLY A 88 -13.17 -5.57 -3.33
N TYR A 89 -13.47 -6.16 -2.19
CA TYR A 89 -13.33 -7.61 -1.99
C TYR A 89 -14.21 -8.42 -2.95
N TRP A 90 -15.50 -8.05 -3.08
CA TRP A 90 -16.41 -8.74 -4.00
C TRP A 90 -15.94 -8.66 -5.46
N MET A 91 -15.52 -7.48 -5.90
CA MET A 91 -14.96 -7.29 -7.24
C MET A 91 -13.66 -8.08 -7.42
N ALA A 92 -12.72 -7.98 -6.49
CA ALA A 92 -11.46 -8.71 -6.55
C ALA A 92 -11.70 -10.21 -6.63
N LYS A 93 -12.60 -10.75 -5.80
CA LYS A 93 -13.01 -12.16 -5.82
C LYS A 93 -13.63 -12.57 -7.15
N LYS A 94 -14.56 -11.75 -7.69
CA LYS A 94 -15.22 -12.04 -8.97
C LYS A 94 -14.24 -12.00 -10.14
N VAL A 95 -13.38 -10.97 -10.19
CA VAL A 95 -12.37 -10.82 -11.25
C VAL A 95 -11.32 -11.93 -11.17
N ALA A 96 -10.79 -12.22 -9.99
CA ALA A 96 -9.81 -13.29 -9.80
C ALA A 96 -10.36 -14.65 -10.26
N ARG A 97 -11.60 -14.99 -9.85
CA ARG A 97 -12.24 -16.26 -10.24
C ARG A 97 -12.68 -16.34 -11.68
N LEU A 98 -12.99 -15.21 -12.31
CA LEU A 98 -13.36 -15.15 -13.73
C LEU A 98 -12.15 -15.35 -14.64
N LEU A 99 -11.01 -14.75 -14.26
CA LEU A 99 -9.80 -14.74 -15.08
C LEU A 99 -8.86 -15.90 -14.77
N TYR A 100 -8.85 -16.38 -13.50
CA TYR A 100 -7.89 -17.35 -13.04
C TYR A 100 -8.52 -18.45 -12.17
N ARG A 101 -7.95 -19.62 -12.25
CA ARG A 101 -8.17 -20.68 -11.29
C ARG A 101 -7.15 -20.53 -10.16
N VAL A 102 -7.49 -19.73 -9.15
CA VAL A 102 -6.61 -19.46 -8.02
C VAL A 102 -6.38 -20.76 -7.24
N ARG A 103 -5.10 -21.10 -7.05
CA ARG A 103 -4.66 -22.20 -6.22
C ARG A 103 -3.74 -21.66 -5.15
N ILE A 104 -3.98 -22.01 -3.90
CA ILE A 104 -3.09 -21.73 -2.80
C ILE A 104 -2.14 -22.91 -2.69
N GLY A 105 -0.85 -22.64 -2.79
CA GLY A 105 0.19 -23.64 -2.61
C GLY A 105 0.46 -23.94 -1.14
N THR A 106 1.71 -24.25 -0.82
CA THR A 106 2.13 -24.51 0.54
C THR A 106 2.09 -23.23 1.36
N ALA A 107 1.31 -23.22 2.43
CA ALA A 107 1.30 -22.18 3.45
C ALA A 107 1.59 -22.82 4.80
N ASP A 108 2.48 -22.23 5.58
CA ASP A 108 2.73 -22.65 6.96
C ASP A 108 1.67 -22.03 7.87
N GLU A 109 0.50 -22.66 7.91
CA GLU A 109 -0.65 -22.15 8.69
C GLU A 109 -0.34 -22.06 10.18
N GLN A 110 0.51 -22.94 10.71
CA GLN A 110 0.88 -22.92 12.13
C GLN A 110 1.74 -21.71 12.46
N ARG A 111 2.75 -21.42 11.63
CA ARG A 111 3.56 -20.20 11.80
C ARG A 111 2.74 -18.93 11.60
N TYR A 112 1.83 -18.93 10.62
CA TYR A 112 0.97 -17.79 10.41
C TYR A 112 0.05 -17.54 11.62
N ALA A 113 -0.51 -18.60 12.20
CA ALA A 113 -1.36 -18.51 13.38
C ALA A 113 -0.60 -18.12 14.66
N SER A 114 0.72 -18.34 14.70
CA SER A 114 1.57 -17.96 15.83
C SER A 114 2.06 -16.50 15.80
N ILE A 115 1.76 -15.75 14.75
CA ILE A 115 2.14 -14.33 14.67
C ILE A 115 1.33 -13.55 15.70
N ASP A 116 2.05 -12.79 16.55
CA ASP A 116 1.41 -11.90 17.50
C ASP A 116 0.49 -10.91 16.78
N PRO A 117 -0.80 -10.80 17.14
CA PRO A 117 -1.74 -9.83 16.58
C PRO A 117 -1.28 -8.37 16.75
N GLY A 118 -0.40 -8.10 17.71
CA GLY A 118 0.26 -6.80 17.92
C GLY A 118 1.27 -6.46 16.83
N SER A 119 1.87 -7.44 16.16
CA SER A 119 2.92 -7.24 15.16
C SER A 119 2.44 -6.52 13.90
N THR A 120 3.35 -5.86 13.23
CA THR A 120 3.14 -5.30 11.89
C THR A 120 3.53 -6.33 10.85
N VAL A 121 2.55 -6.80 10.07
CA VAL A 121 2.79 -7.81 9.03
C VAL A 121 3.09 -7.12 7.71
N VAL A 122 4.17 -7.53 7.05
CA VAL A 122 4.60 -7.05 5.73
C VAL A 122 4.70 -8.23 4.77
N PHE A 123 3.83 -8.29 3.77
CA PHE A 123 3.91 -9.26 2.70
C PHE A 123 4.95 -8.81 1.66
N VAL A 124 5.96 -9.65 1.44
CA VAL A 124 7.03 -9.42 0.47
C VAL A 124 6.75 -10.29 -0.75
N ILE A 125 6.44 -9.66 -1.88
CA ILE A 125 5.81 -10.31 -3.02
C ILE A 125 6.65 -10.08 -4.27
N ASN A 126 6.79 -11.11 -5.13
CA ASN A 126 7.30 -10.95 -6.47
C ASN A 126 6.24 -10.31 -7.39
N HIS A 127 6.64 -9.67 -8.48
CA HIS A 127 5.72 -8.89 -9.32
C HIS A 127 5.65 -9.46 -10.75
N ARG A 128 4.59 -10.20 -11.04
CA ARG A 128 4.38 -10.90 -12.32
C ARG A 128 3.35 -10.24 -13.23
N SER A 129 2.31 -9.66 -12.65
CA SER A 129 1.17 -9.08 -13.37
C SER A 129 0.59 -7.91 -12.60
N ASN A 130 -0.08 -6.99 -13.28
CA ASN A 130 -0.91 -5.99 -12.61
C ASN A 130 -2.06 -6.63 -11.81
N MET A 131 -2.40 -7.87 -12.11
CA MET A 131 -3.37 -8.67 -11.35
C MET A 131 -2.87 -9.07 -9.96
N ASP A 132 -1.56 -8.99 -9.68
CA ASP A 132 -1.00 -9.30 -8.35
C ASP A 132 -1.65 -8.45 -7.26
N TYR A 133 -1.95 -7.17 -7.54
CA TYR A 133 -2.65 -6.28 -6.61
C TYR A 133 -4.05 -6.80 -6.26
N VAL A 134 -4.78 -7.28 -7.27
CA VAL A 134 -6.14 -7.83 -7.10
C VAL A 134 -6.09 -9.15 -6.34
N LEU A 135 -5.15 -10.02 -6.71
CA LEU A 135 -4.99 -11.34 -6.09
C LEU A 135 -4.57 -11.23 -4.63
N VAL A 136 -3.61 -10.37 -4.33
CA VAL A 136 -3.13 -10.15 -2.96
C VAL A 136 -4.20 -9.47 -2.11
N ALA A 137 -4.90 -8.47 -2.66
CA ALA A 137 -6.04 -7.86 -1.98
C ALA A 137 -7.15 -8.88 -1.69
N PHE A 138 -7.41 -9.80 -2.62
CA PHE A 138 -8.38 -10.88 -2.42
C PHE A 138 -7.94 -11.86 -1.33
N LEU A 139 -6.69 -12.30 -1.33
CA LEU A 139 -6.17 -13.25 -0.34
C LEU A 139 -6.05 -12.63 1.06
N ALA A 140 -5.63 -11.37 1.14
CA ALA A 140 -5.48 -10.68 2.42
C ALA A 140 -6.82 -10.25 3.03
N ALA A 141 -7.82 -9.93 2.21
CA ALA A 141 -9.10 -9.38 2.68
C ALA A 141 -9.92 -10.32 3.55
N GLU A 142 -9.59 -11.60 3.58
CA GLU A 142 -10.23 -12.57 4.49
C GLU A 142 -9.71 -12.46 5.93
N LYS A 143 -8.54 -11.82 6.15
CA LYS A 143 -7.88 -11.75 7.45
C LYS A 143 -7.48 -10.35 7.89
N THR A 144 -7.24 -9.43 6.95
CA THR A 144 -6.76 -8.07 7.26
C THR A 144 -7.06 -7.07 6.15
N THR A 145 -6.93 -5.78 6.49
CA THR A 145 -6.92 -4.70 5.50
C THR A 145 -5.49 -4.41 5.07
N LEU A 146 -5.25 -4.50 3.78
CA LEU A 146 -3.91 -4.36 3.21
C LEU A 146 -3.67 -2.94 2.68
N SER A 147 -2.52 -2.38 3.02
CA SER A 147 -2.01 -1.15 2.41
C SER A 147 -0.83 -1.48 1.50
N TYR A 148 -0.79 -0.93 0.29
CA TYR A 148 0.27 -1.21 -0.67
C TYR A 148 0.58 0.00 -1.56
N ALA A 149 1.83 0.05 -2.03
CA ALA A 149 2.30 1.09 -2.92
C ALA A 149 1.89 0.80 -4.36
N VAL A 150 1.31 1.79 -5.04
CA VAL A 150 0.91 1.70 -6.45
C VAL A 150 1.62 2.77 -7.26
N GLY A 151 2.13 2.40 -8.43
CA GLY A 151 2.78 3.34 -9.33
C GLY A 151 1.80 4.31 -10.01
N GLU A 152 2.36 5.31 -10.67
CA GLU A 152 1.60 6.41 -11.29
C GLU A 152 0.64 5.97 -12.40
N TRP A 153 0.85 4.79 -13.01
CA TRP A 153 -0.02 4.23 -14.05
C TRP A 153 -1.49 4.09 -13.63
N ALA A 154 -1.73 3.94 -12.34
CA ALA A 154 -3.08 3.76 -11.79
C ALA A 154 -3.78 5.09 -11.46
N LYS A 155 -3.18 6.24 -11.78
CA LYS A 155 -3.77 7.58 -11.57
C LYS A 155 -4.81 7.96 -12.64
N ILE A 156 -5.61 7.00 -13.10
CA ILE A 156 -6.68 7.21 -14.08
C ILE A 156 -8.03 7.21 -13.36
N TRP A 157 -8.81 8.28 -13.54
CA TRP A 157 -10.17 8.33 -13.01
C TRP A 157 -11.09 7.35 -13.79
N PRO A 158 -11.98 6.57 -13.15
CA PRO A 158 -12.32 6.50 -11.71
C PRO A 158 -11.45 5.50 -10.91
N LEU A 159 -10.54 4.77 -11.56
CA LEU A 159 -9.72 3.71 -10.98
C LEU A 159 -8.89 4.23 -9.78
N GLN A 160 -8.30 5.42 -9.90
CA GLN A 160 -7.54 6.06 -8.83
C GLN A 160 -8.35 6.18 -7.53
N THR A 161 -9.62 6.60 -7.64
CA THR A 161 -10.49 6.78 -6.48
C THR A 161 -10.77 5.46 -5.78
N LEU A 162 -11.04 4.41 -6.56
CA LEU A 162 -11.27 3.07 -6.04
C LEU A 162 -10.02 2.51 -5.34
N ILE A 163 -8.87 2.60 -5.99
CA ILE A 163 -7.58 2.12 -5.46
C ILE A 163 -7.24 2.83 -4.14
N ARG A 164 -7.42 4.15 -4.06
CA ARG A 164 -7.23 4.92 -2.82
C ARG A 164 -8.21 4.51 -1.72
N ALA A 165 -9.45 4.23 -2.06
CA ALA A 165 -10.46 3.77 -1.11
C ALA A 165 -10.16 2.37 -0.58
N MET A 166 -9.40 1.58 -1.32
CA MET A 166 -8.91 0.27 -0.91
C MET A 166 -7.63 0.33 -0.05
N GLY A 167 -7.15 1.52 0.33
CA GLY A 167 -6.00 1.67 1.22
C GLY A 167 -4.65 1.71 0.50
N ALA A 168 -4.63 1.69 -0.82
CA ALA A 168 -3.40 1.86 -1.58
C ALA A 168 -2.94 3.32 -1.58
N PHE A 169 -1.63 3.53 -1.51
CA PHE A 169 -1.01 4.83 -1.64
C PHE A 169 -0.17 4.92 -2.92
N PHE A 170 -0.15 6.10 -3.52
CA PHE A 170 0.57 6.32 -4.78
C PHE A 170 2.01 6.72 -4.52
N VAL A 171 2.90 6.16 -5.32
CA VAL A 171 4.33 6.40 -5.23
C VAL A 171 4.88 6.83 -6.58
N ARG A 172 5.64 7.91 -6.59
CA ARG A 172 6.44 8.30 -7.76
C ARG A 172 7.61 7.34 -7.91
N ARG A 173 7.66 6.65 -9.04
CA ARG A 173 8.77 5.75 -9.34
C ARG A 173 10.04 6.55 -9.60
N ASN A 174 11.15 6.11 -8.99
CA ASN A 174 12.47 6.72 -9.17
C ASN A 174 12.52 8.24 -8.90
N SER A 175 11.71 8.73 -7.96
CA SER A 175 11.78 10.14 -7.57
C SER A 175 13.17 10.48 -7.06
N SER A 176 13.83 11.46 -7.69
CA SER A 176 15.10 12.02 -7.24
C SER A 176 14.90 13.11 -6.17
N ASP A 177 13.66 13.57 -5.96
CA ASP A 177 13.33 14.62 -5.01
C ASP A 177 13.52 14.15 -3.54
N PRO A 178 14.50 14.70 -2.81
CA PRO A 178 14.78 14.30 -1.44
C PRO A 178 13.63 14.66 -0.49
N LEU A 179 12.93 15.78 -0.75
CA LEU A 179 11.82 16.24 0.05
C LEU A 179 10.63 15.29 -0.07
N TYR A 180 10.28 14.88 -1.30
CA TYR A 180 9.26 13.86 -1.53
C TYR A 180 9.59 12.55 -0.84
N ARG A 181 10.85 12.07 -0.97
CA ARG A 181 11.31 10.85 -0.32
C ARG A 181 11.20 10.91 1.20
N ARG A 182 11.50 12.07 1.81
CA ARG A 182 11.35 12.24 3.26
C ARG A 182 9.89 12.16 3.69
N VAL A 183 8.97 12.80 2.97
CA VAL A 183 7.52 12.71 3.25
C VAL A 183 7.03 11.27 3.13
N LEU A 184 7.45 10.54 2.08
CA LEU A 184 7.10 9.15 1.88
C LEU A 184 7.66 8.22 2.97
N GLU A 185 8.93 8.40 3.34
CA GLU A 185 9.57 7.66 4.44
C GLU A 185 8.77 7.83 5.73
N ARG A 186 8.39 9.07 6.07
CA ARG A 186 7.65 9.34 7.31
C ARG A 186 6.22 8.78 7.29
N TYR A 187 5.57 8.76 6.14
CA TYR A 187 4.28 8.09 5.99
C TYR A 187 4.40 6.58 6.22
N VAL A 188 5.38 5.93 5.57
CA VAL A 188 5.63 4.49 5.76
C VAL A 188 5.98 4.17 7.21
N TYR A 189 6.83 4.99 7.82
CA TYR A 189 7.18 4.90 9.26
C TYR A 189 5.93 4.93 10.15
N MET A 190 5.05 5.93 9.95
CA MET A 190 3.81 6.07 10.74
C MET A 190 2.90 4.85 10.57
N ALA A 191 2.70 4.39 9.33
CA ALA A 191 1.86 3.24 9.03
C ALA A 191 2.40 1.95 9.67
N THR A 192 3.72 1.75 9.61
CA THR A 192 4.40 0.59 10.21
C THR A 192 4.26 0.59 11.72
N ASN A 193 4.52 1.71 12.38
CA ASN A 193 4.40 1.83 13.84
C ASN A 193 2.96 1.65 14.35
N GLU A 194 1.99 2.03 13.56
CA GLU A 194 0.57 1.85 13.91
C GLU A 194 0.04 0.43 13.57
N GLY A 195 0.93 -0.48 13.13
CA GLY A 195 0.61 -1.88 12.88
C GLY A 195 -0.21 -2.12 11.62
N VAL A 196 -0.16 -1.21 10.64
CA VAL A 196 -0.86 -1.39 9.36
C VAL A 196 -0.21 -2.53 8.59
N CYS A 197 -1.02 -3.52 8.20
CA CYS A 197 -0.56 -4.58 7.32
C CYS A 197 -0.23 -4.03 5.94
N GLN A 198 0.96 -4.33 5.44
CA GLN A 198 1.48 -3.77 4.20
C GLN A 198 1.89 -4.87 3.21
N ALA A 199 1.88 -4.54 1.92
CA ALA A 199 2.46 -5.38 0.88
C ALA A 199 3.47 -4.59 0.06
N VAL A 200 4.60 -5.21 -0.23
CA VAL A 200 5.67 -4.63 -1.03
C VAL A 200 6.07 -5.56 -2.16
N PHE A 201 6.22 -4.96 -3.35
CA PHE A 201 6.74 -5.63 -4.53
C PHE A 201 8.20 -5.17 -4.72
N LEU A 202 9.14 -5.97 -4.23
CA LEU A 202 10.56 -5.58 -4.18
C LEU A 202 11.18 -5.35 -5.55
N GLU A 203 10.66 -5.98 -6.59
CA GLU A 203 11.17 -5.83 -7.96
C GLU A 203 10.94 -4.40 -8.51
N GLY A 204 10.03 -3.62 -7.91
CA GLY A 204 9.71 -2.24 -8.31
C GLY A 204 9.13 -2.09 -9.71
N GLY A 205 8.72 -3.20 -10.33
CA GLY A 205 8.07 -3.27 -11.64
C GLY A 205 7.83 -4.71 -12.06
N LEU A 206 7.04 -4.92 -13.10
CA LEU A 206 6.72 -6.26 -13.61
C LEU A 206 7.98 -6.97 -14.13
N SER A 207 8.09 -8.26 -13.84
CA SER A 207 9.04 -9.13 -14.50
C SER A 207 8.59 -9.36 -15.95
N ARG A 208 9.49 -9.15 -16.91
CA ARG A 208 9.19 -9.29 -18.34
C ARG A 208 9.40 -10.71 -18.85
N ASP A 209 10.39 -11.40 -18.28
CA ASP A 209 10.84 -12.74 -18.68
C ASP A 209 10.45 -13.84 -17.68
N GLY A 210 9.66 -13.50 -16.68
CA GLY A 210 9.27 -14.42 -15.61
C GLY A 210 10.36 -14.68 -14.56
N ARG A 211 11.55 -14.09 -14.67
CA ARG A 211 12.61 -14.23 -13.67
C ARG A 211 12.48 -13.20 -12.56
N LEU A 212 13.03 -13.51 -11.38
CA LEU A 212 13.14 -12.53 -10.31
C LEU A 212 14.13 -11.43 -10.70
N ARG A 213 13.75 -10.20 -10.45
CA ARG A 213 14.61 -9.03 -10.67
C ARG A 213 15.36 -8.67 -9.38
N PRO A 214 16.51 -8.00 -9.47
CA PRO A 214 17.20 -7.48 -8.30
C PRO A 214 16.25 -6.64 -7.42
N PRO A 215 16.22 -6.86 -6.10
CA PRO A 215 15.30 -6.19 -5.21
C PRO A 215 15.64 -4.72 -5.01
N LYS A 216 14.63 -3.86 -4.94
CA LYS A 216 14.73 -2.45 -4.54
C LYS A 216 14.34 -2.34 -3.06
N LEU A 217 15.34 -2.21 -2.20
CA LEU A 217 15.14 -2.29 -0.74
C LEU A 217 14.62 -1.00 -0.08
N GLY A 218 14.45 0.09 -0.82
CA GLY A 218 14.10 1.40 -0.25
C GLY A 218 12.84 1.39 0.64
N PHE A 219 11.80 0.65 0.25
CA PHE A 219 10.60 0.52 1.09
C PHE A 219 10.84 -0.29 2.35
N LEU A 220 11.58 -1.39 2.26
CA LEU A 220 11.96 -2.18 3.43
C LEU A 220 12.83 -1.37 4.39
N ASP A 221 13.76 -0.56 3.86
CA ASP A 221 14.58 0.35 4.67
C ASP A 221 13.70 1.35 5.45
N TYR A 222 12.69 1.94 4.81
CA TYR A 222 11.76 2.84 5.51
C TYR A 222 10.96 2.14 6.62
N MET A 223 10.57 0.88 6.42
CA MET A 223 9.89 0.07 7.43
C MET A 223 10.83 -0.32 8.56
N LEU A 224 12.06 -0.77 8.23
CA LEU A 224 13.06 -1.17 9.21
C LEU A 224 13.51 0.00 10.09
N ARG A 225 13.60 1.20 9.55
CA ARG A 225 13.89 2.42 10.34
C ARG A 225 12.80 2.77 11.36
N SER A 226 11.61 2.18 11.24
CA SER A 226 10.54 2.32 12.21
C SER A 226 10.65 1.31 13.37
N TYR A 227 11.51 0.30 13.24
CA TYR A 227 11.67 -0.72 14.27
C TYR A 227 12.35 -0.14 15.50
N ASP A 228 11.74 -0.35 16.65
CA ASP A 228 12.27 -0.06 17.96
C ASP A 228 12.29 -1.34 18.79
N ALA A 229 13.49 -1.81 19.13
CA ALA A 229 13.67 -3.04 19.90
C ALA A 229 13.09 -2.97 21.32
N GLN A 230 12.76 -1.77 21.82
CA GLN A 230 12.11 -1.57 23.12
C GLN A 230 10.58 -1.45 22.98
N SER A 231 10.07 -1.45 21.77
CA SER A 231 8.62 -1.47 21.50
C SER A 231 8.07 -2.89 21.63
N ASP A 232 6.84 -3.01 22.12
CA ASP A 232 6.10 -4.28 22.16
C ASP A 232 5.65 -4.76 20.76
N ARG A 233 6.04 -4.04 19.68
CA ARG A 233 5.58 -4.33 18.32
C ARG A 233 6.71 -4.81 17.43
N ASP A 234 6.62 -6.05 17.00
CA ASP A 234 7.51 -6.63 16.00
C ASP A 234 7.07 -6.31 14.56
N ILE A 235 8.03 -6.41 13.64
CA ILE A 235 7.76 -6.36 12.19
C ILE A 235 8.01 -7.76 11.63
N VAL A 236 6.95 -8.40 11.14
CA VAL A 236 7.00 -9.76 10.59
C VAL A 236 6.93 -9.71 9.07
N PHE A 237 7.99 -10.18 8.40
CA PHE A 237 8.03 -10.28 6.94
C PHE A 237 7.56 -11.66 6.48
N ILE A 238 6.53 -11.69 5.61
CA ILE A 238 5.98 -12.92 5.04
C ILE A 238 6.27 -12.94 3.54
N PRO A 239 7.15 -13.84 3.06
CA PRO A 239 7.39 -13.99 1.64
C PRO A 239 6.18 -14.65 0.96
N VAL A 240 5.75 -14.08 -0.17
CA VAL A 240 4.64 -14.59 -0.99
C VAL A 240 5.11 -14.76 -2.43
N GLY A 241 5.13 -15.98 -2.91
CA GLY A 241 5.41 -16.30 -4.30
C GLY A 241 4.12 -16.34 -5.13
N VAL A 242 4.02 -15.47 -6.14
CA VAL A 242 2.92 -15.47 -7.10
C VAL A 242 3.41 -16.00 -8.44
N ASN A 243 2.69 -16.97 -9.00
CA ASN A 243 2.94 -17.54 -10.31
C ASN A 243 1.65 -17.60 -11.12
N TYR A 244 1.78 -17.50 -12.44
CA TYR A 244 0.69 -17.60 -13.39
C TYR A 244 1.06 -18.60 -14.49
N ASP A 245 0.11 -19.42 -14.91
CA ASP A 245 0.26 -20.22 -16.12
C ASP A 245 0.29 -19.27 -17.35
N ARG A 246 -0.44 -18.15 -17.27
CA ARG A 246 -0.46 -17.09 -18.26
C ARG A 246 -0.84 -15.75 -17.64
N THR A 247 -0.13 -14.66 -17.97
CA THR A 247 -0.49 -13.31 -17.52
C THR A 247 -1.32 -12.58 -18.59
N LEU A 248 -2.10 -11.59 -18.18
CA LEU A 248 -2.88 -10.77 -19.12
C LEU A 248 -1.97 -9.93 -20.03
N GLU A 249 -0.80 -9.60 -19.55
CA GLU A 249 0.19 -8.75 -20.19
C GLU A 249 1.18 -9.51 -21.07
N ASP A 250 1.08 -10.83 -21.22
CA ASP A 250 2.06 -11.67 -21.94
C ASP A 250 2.47 -11.09 -23.28
N ARG A 251 1.49 -10.69 -24.10
CA ARG A 251 1.77 -10.14 -25.43
C ARG A 251 2.55 -8.84 -25.38
N THR A 252 2.25 -7.97 -24.41
CA THR A 252 2.91 -6.68 -24.23
C THR A 252 4.31 -6.87 -23.68
N LEU A 253 4.46 -7.75 -22.69
CA LEU A 253 5.76 -8.06 -22.07
C LEU A 253 6.70 -8.73 -23.07
N LEU A 254 6.20 -9.65 -23.91
CA LEU A 254 7.00 -10.28 -24.97
C LEU A 254 7.46 -9.28 -26.03
N ARG A 255 6.60 -8.32 -26.43
CA ARG A 255 6.99 -7.24 -27.34
C ARG A 255 8.08 -6.33 -26.75
N GLU A 256 8.02 -6.05 -25.47
CA GLU A 256 9.04 -5.24 -24.80
C GLU A 256 10.41 -5.96 -24.68
N LEU A 257 10.45 -7.27 -24.83
CA LEU A 257 11.68 -8.07 -24.89
C LEU A 257 12.28 -8.15 -26.29
N ASP A 258 11.49 -7.84 -27.32
CA ASP A 258 11.94 -7.82 -28.70
C ASP A 258 12.76 -6.53 -28.97
N PRO A 259 14.06 -6.65 -29.30
CA PRO A 259 14.92 -5.48 -29.56
C PRO A 259 14.44 -4.64 -30.77
N ASP A 260 13.71 -5.27 -31.69
CA ASP A 260 13.24 -4.65 -32.94
C ASP A 260 11.80 -4.15 -32.85
N ALA A 261 11.12 -4.32 -31.70
CA ALA A 261 9.79 -3.79 -31.50
C ALA A 261 9.84 -2.27 -31.42
N GLU A 262 9.28 -1.61 -32.43
CA GLU A 262 9.07 -0.14 -32.38
C GLU A 262 8.33 0.23 -31.09
N LYS A 263 8.93 1.14 -30.35
CA LYS A 263 8.29 1.74 -29.16
C LYS A 263 7.11 2.59 -29.65
N ARG A 264 5.94 1.99 -29.72
CA ARG A 264 4.67 2.68 -29.89
C ARG A 264 4.10 3.14 -28.57
#